data_60702bf549df55f8e6b8545223007309
#
_entry.id   60702bf549df55f8e6b8545223007309
#
_cell.length_a   1.000
_cell.length_b   1.000
_cell.length_c   1.000
_cell.angle_alpha   90.00
_cell.angle_beta   90.00
_cell.angle_gamma   90.00
#
_symmetry.space_group_name_H-M   'P 1'
#
loop_
_entity.id
_entity.type
_entity.pdbx_description
1 polymer ?
#
loop_
_entity_poly.entity_id
_entity_poly.type
_entity_poly.pdbx_seq_one_letter_code
_entity_poly.pdbx_strand_id
1 'polypeptide(L)'
;NEENNFILSKSGLVIKYNYLNKIKEYKINYDEIETYLKEEYKMDDIVIPVLTPTKRNLNKYKNKKLIALTFDDGPSNNTKYFIKELQKRDALVTFFVVGNRVKKYEDVLKEAYLMGNQIGSHTYSHKNLLYLNEEEITKEIEKTNEAIYNVIGTKPTIIRVPYGNINKKIRSISNMNHILWNVDTLDWKYKNSNRVYKEIIKHAEDGNIILLHDIFKTSVNGVLKAIDELKKQGYEFVTIDEMVYLKNIKLDKSKTYFNFK
;
A
#
# COMPACT_ATOMS: atom_id res chain seq x y z
N ASN A 1 -25.79 -31.35 -3.72
CA ASN A 1 -24.59 -30.53 -3.30
C ASN A 1 -25.11 -29.14 -3.03
N GLU A 2 -25.41 -28.85 -1.74
CA GLU A 2 -25.80 -27.50 -1.30
C GLU A 2 -24.51 -26.75 -1.01
N GLU A 3 -24.16 -25.81 -1.88
CA GLU A 3 -23.07 -24.88 -1.62
C GLU A 3 -23.51 -23.86 -0.58
N ASN A 4 -23.10 -24.04 0.66
CA ASN A 4 -23.24 -23.04 1.70
C ASN A 4 -22.16 -21.98 1.49
N ASN A 5 -22.56 -20.77 1.15
CA ASN A 5 -21.65 -19.64 0.98
C ASN A 5 -21.47 -18.89 2.30
N PHE A 6 -20.24 -18.81 2.79
CA PHE A 6 -19.86 -18.04 3.96
C PHE A 6 -19.25 -16.71 3.51
N ILE A 7 -19.73 -15.59 4.06
CA ILE A 7 -19.18 -14.27 3.79
C ILE A 7 -18.81 -13.62 5.12
N LEU A 8 -17.52 -13.31 5.29
CA LEU A 8 -17.07 -12.46 6.39
C LEU A 8 -17.43 -11.00 6.09
N SER A 9 -18.22 -10.37 6.94
CA SER A 9 -18.59 -8.97 6.85
C SER A 9 -17.92 -8.14 7.94
N LYS A 10 -18.03 -6.81 7.86
CA LYS A 10 -17.48 -5.90 8.89
C LYS A 10 -18.08 -6.10 10.29
N SER A 11 -19.29 -6.66 10.37
CA SER A 11 -20.01 -6.82 11.64
C SER A 11 -20.17 -8.27 12.09
N GLY A 12 -19.62 -9.24 11.36
CA GLY A 12 -19.75 -10.65 11.71
C GLY A 12 -19.72 -11.58 10.52
N LEU A 13 -19.99 -12.86 10.79
CA LEU A 13 -20.13 -13.91 9.80
C LEU A 13 -21.54 -13.89 9.22
N VAL A 14 -21.65 -13.83 7.90
CA VAL A 14 -22.92 -13.97 7.17
C VAL A 14 -22.94 -15.35 6.52
N ILE A 15 -23.87 -16.17 6.94
CA ILE A 15 -24.13 -17.50 6.37
C ILE A 15 -25.30 -17.36 5.39
N LYS A 16 -25.06 -17.60 4.10
CA LYS A 16 -26.11 -17.69 3.09
C LYS A 16 -26.38 -19.16 2.78
N TYR A 17 -27.61 -19.58 2.96
CA TYR A 17 -28.04 -20.92 2.65
C TYR A 17 -29.37 -20.94 1.91
N ASN A 18 -29.55 -21.93 1.05
CA ASN A 18 -30.77 -22.10 0.31
C ASN A 18 -31.75 -22.98 1.14
N TYR A 19 -32.90 -22.44 1.49
CA TYR A 19 -33.92 -23.17 2.20
C TYR A 19 -35.29 -23.00 1.46
N LEU A 20 -35.83 -24.08 0.98
CA LEU A 20 -37.08 -24.10 0.24
C LEU A 20 -37.11 -23.11 -0.94
N ASN A 21 -36.07 -23.13 -1.76
CA ASN A 21 -35.85 -22.23 -2.92
C ASN A 21 -35.83 -20.73 -2.59
N LYS A 22 -35.54 -20.38 -1.34
CA LYS A 22 -35.27 -19.00 -0.91
C LYS A 22 -33.90 -18.90 -0.25
N ILE A 23 -33.13 -17.90 -0.69
CA ILE A 23 -31.85 -17.60 -0.02
C ILE A 23 -32.17 -16.95 1.32
N LYS A 24 -31.70 -17.57 2.40
CA LYS A 24 -31.75 -17.02 3.74
C LYS A 24 -30.36 -16.57 4.16
N GLU A 25 -30.29 -15.44 4.85
CA GLU A 25 -29.07 -14.91 5.46
C GLU A 25 -29.20 -15.03 6.99
N TYR A 26 -28.17 -15.55 7.60
CA TYR A 26 -27.98 -15.55 9.04
C TYR A 26 -26.75 -14.71 9.36
N LYS A 27 -26.87 -13.73 10.25
CA LYS A 27 -25.74 -12.87 10.68
C LYS A 27 -25.42 -13.20 12.11
N ILE A 28 -24.15 -13.51 12.35
CA ILE A 28 -23.60 -13.75 13.68
C ILE A 28 -22.60 -12.63 13.95
N ASN A 29 -22.78 -11.86 15.01
CA ASN A 29 -21.86 -10.79 15.38
C ASN A 29 -20.51 -11.36 15.82
N TYR A 30 -19.42 -10.60 15.60
CA TYR A 30 -18.08 -11.04 16.00
C TYR A 30 -17.95 -11.31 17.49
N ASP A 31 -18.61 -10.54 18.35
CA ASP A 31 -18.60 -10.75 19.80
C ASP A 31 -19.23 -12.11 20.21
N GLU A 32 -20.27 -12.54 19.50
CA GLU A 32 -20.89 -13.85 19.68
C GLU A 32 -19.98 -14.97 19.17
N ILE A 33 -19.34 -14.76 17.98
CA ILE A 33 -18.41 -15.71 17.41
C ILE A 33 -17.17 -15.83 18.30
N GLU A 34 -16.63 -14.72 18.81
CA GLU A 34 -15.46 -14.70 19.67
C GLU A 34 -15.64 -15.55 20.93
N THR A 35 -16.85 -15.51 21.51
CA THR A 35 -17.18 -16.32 22.68
C THR A 35 -17.18 -17.82 22.34
N TYR A 36 -17.76 -18.22 21.21
CA TYR A 36 -17.79 -19.62 20.76
C TYR A 36 -16.44 -20.12 20.29
N LEU A 37 -15.68 -19.30 19.55
CA LEU A 37 -14.36 -19.67 19.02
C LEU A 37 -13.29 -19.78 20.12
N LYS A 38 -13.43 -19.03 21.23
CA LYS A 38 -12.51 -19.14 22.37
C LYS A 38 -12.66 -20.46 23.13
N GLU A 39 -13.84 -21.07 23.12
CA GLU A 39 -14.08 -22.34 23.84
C GLU A 39 -13.75 -23.58 23.01
N GLU A 40 -13.99 -23.60 21.71
CA GLU A 40 -13.80 -24.78 20.84
C GLU A 40 -12.61 -24.75 19.90
N TYR A 41 -12.22 -23.53 19.44
CA TYR A 41 -11.12 -23.34 18.50
C TYR A 41 -10.12 -22.34 19.08
N LYS A 42 -8.89 -22.79 19.33
CA LYS A 42 -7.80 -21.88 19.68
C LYS A 42 -7.71 -20.82 18.57
N MET A 43 -7.75 -19.53 18.95
CA MET A 43 -7.73 -18.37 18.04
C MET A 43 -6.53 -18.36 17.06
N ASP A 44 -5.56 -19.25 17.24
CA ASP A 44 -4.40 -19.42 16.35
C ASP A 44 -4.76 -19.99 14.97
N ASP A 45 -5.99 -20.50 14.78
CA ASP A 45 -6.45 -21.11 13.52
C ASP A 45 -7.33 -20.19 12.65
N ILE A 46 -7.52 -18.92 13.02
CA ILE A 46 -8.23 -17.98 12.13
C ILE A 46 -7.32 -17.67 10.93
N VAL A 47 -7.52 -18.39 9.86
CA VAL A 47 -6.85 -18.11 8.59
C VAL A 47 -7.42 -16.82 8.00
N ILE A 48 -6.69 -15.72 8.17
CA ILE A 48 -6.99 -14.50 7.42
C ILE A 48 -6.75 -14.84 5.94
N PRO A 49 -7.79 -14.75 5.07
CA PRO A 49 -7.59 -15.10 3.67
C PRO A 49 -6.55 -14.20 3.04
N VAL A 50 -5.47 -14.80 2.54
CA VAL A 50 -4.44 -14.06 1.80
C VAL A 50 -5.06 -13.58 0.49
N LEU A 51 -5.22 -12.28 0.37
CA LEU A 51 -5.72 -11.69 -0.87
C LEU A 51 -4.69 -11.83 -1.98
N THR A 52 -5.13 -12.22 -3.16
CA THR A 52 -4.26 -12.32 -4.34
C THR A 52 -4.45 -11.08 -5.21
N PRO A 53 -3.45 -10.20 -5.30
CA PRO A 53 -3.55 -9.02 -6.15
C PRO A 53 -3.51 -9.39 -7.63
N THR A 54 -4.11 -8.56 -8.46
CA THR A 54 -4.00 -8.66 -9.91
C THR A 54 -2.55 -8.53 -10.34
N LYS A 55 -2.03 -9.53 -11.04
CA LYS A 55 -0.67 -9.52 -11.58
C LYS A 55 -0.66 -9.05 -13.02
N ARG A 56 0.18 -8.07 -13.33
CA ARG A 56 0.42 -7.63 -14.72
C ARG A 56 1.42 -8.55 -15.43
N ASN A 57 1.32 -8.64 -16.74
CA ASN A 57 2.38 -9.25 -17.55
C ASN A 57 3.58 -8.30 -17.64
N LEU A 58 4.58 -8.51 -16.81
CA LEU A 58 5.76 -7.64 -16.71
C LEU A 58 6.65 -7.68 -17.97
N ASN A 59 6.53 -8.69 -18.83
CA ASN A 59 7.32 -8.75 -20.06
C ASN A 59 7.09 -7.54 -20.98
N LYS A 60 5.88 -6.96 -20.97
CA LYS A 60 5.55 -5.76 -21.79
C LYS A 60 6.26 -4.49 -21.31
N TYR A 61 6.83 -4.48 -20.10
CA TYR A 61 7.55 -3.34 -19.54
C TYR A 61 9.07 -3.46 -19.62
N LYS A 62 9.58 -4.61 -20.06
CA LYS A 62 11.02 -4.78 -20.32
C LYS A 62 11.47 -3.73 -21.35
N ASN A 63 12.61 -3.11 -21.09
CA ASN A 63 13.20 -2.05 -21.95
C ASN A 63 12.36 -0.76 -22.06
N LYS A 64 11.37 -0.55 -21.19
CA LYS A 64 10.66 0.71 -21.06
C LYS A 64 11.33 1.61 -20.04
N LYS A 65 11.09 2.92 -20.15
CA LYS A 65 11.46 3.88 -19.10
C LYS A 65 10.47 3.74 -17.96
N LEU A 66 10.94 3.42 -16.76
CA LEU A 66 10.11 3.11 -15.60
C LEU A 66 10.19 4.24 -14.57
N ILE A 67 9.05 4.62 -14.01
CA ILE A 67 8.96 5.55 -12.88
C ILE A 67 8.15 4.89 -11.77
N ALA A 68 8.66 4.97 -10.53
CA ALA A 68 7.90 4.61 -9.33
C ALA A 68 7.30 5.87 -8.71
N LEU A 69 6.00 6.05 -8.87
CA LEU A 69 5.24 7.04 -8.10
C LEU A 69 4.92 6.45 -6.73
N THR A 70 5.28 7.14 -5.67
CA THR A 70 5.12 6.65 -4.30
C THR A 70 4.40 7.67 -3.44
N PHE A 71 3.47 7.20 -2.62
CA PHE A 71 2.55 8.05 -1.86
C PHE A 71 2.64 7.74 -0.37
N ASP A 72 2.95 8.75 0.41
CA ASP A 72 3.05 8.67 1.87
C ASP A 72 1.78 9.19 2.56
N ASP A 73 1.65 8.92 3.84
CA ASP A 73 0.60 9.39 4.76
C ASP A 73 -0.81 8.86 4.55
N GLY A 74 -1.07 8.11 3.48
CA GLY A 74 -2.35 7.47 3.24
C GLY A 74 -2.66 6.28 4.20
N PRO A 75 -3.79 5.61 3.99
CA PRO A 75 -4.87 5.92 3.06
C PRO A 75 -5.68 7.17 3.44
N SER A 76 -6.39 7.74 2.47
CA SER A 76 -7.23 8.92 2.65
C SER A 76 -8.54 8.85 1.87
N ASN A 77 -9.40 9.86 2.01
CA ASN A 77 -10.62 9.98 1.21
C ASN A 77 -10.33 10.12 -0.31
N ASN A 78 -9.16 10.64 -0.67
CA ASN A 78 -8.78 10.79 -2.08
C ASN A 78 -8.28 9.48 -2.68
N THR A 79 -7.75 8.56 -1.88
CA THR A 79 -7.16 7.29 -2.33
C THR A 79 -8.15 6.46 -3.14
N LYS A 80 -9.41 6.38 -2.72
CA LYS A 80 -10.45 5.62 -3.42
C LYS A 80 -10.71 6.11 -4.85
N TYR A 81 -10.76 7.42 -5.05
CA TYR A 81 -10.88 8.01 -6.38
C TYR A 81 -9.61 7.76 -7.18
N PHE A 82 -8.46 7.96 -6.55
CA PHE A 82 -7.16 7.89 -7.19
C PHE A 82 -6.87 6.50 -7.78
N ILE A 83 -7.08 5.42 -7.02
CA ILE A 83 -6.82 4.05 -7.50
C ILE A 83 -7.66 3.69 -8.73
N LYS A 84 -8.91 4.17 -8.82
CA LYS A 84 -9.75 3.98 -10.00
C LYS A 84 -9.22 4.73 -11.23
N GLU A 85 -8.70 5.93 -11.03
CA GLU A 85 -8.09 6.72 -12.10
C GLU A 85 -6.75 6.14 -12.56
N LEU A 86 -5.97 5.53 -11.65
CA LEU A 86 -4.76 4.78 -11.98
C LEU A 86 -5.08 3.54 -12.84
N GLN A 87 -6.12 2.79 -12.47
CA GLN A 87 -6.55 1.61 -13.21
C GLN A 87 -6.90 1.94 -14.68
N LYS A 88 -7.62 3.03 -14.92
CA LYS A 88 -7.96 3.50 -16.28
C LYS A 88 -6.73 3.80 -17.14
N ARG A 89 -5.60 4.09 -16.49
CA ARG A 89 -4.32 4.44 -17.13
C ARG A 89 -3.32 3.30 -17.18
N ASP A 90 -3.70 2.09 -16.77
CA ASP A 90 -2.77 0.97 -16.59
C ASP A 90 -1.49 1.43 -15.84
N ALA A 91 -1.66 2.18 -14.76
CA ALA A 91 -0.60 2.67 -13.91
C ALA A 91 -0.72 2.03 -12.52
N LEU A 92 0.39 1.52 -11.97
CA LEU A 92 0.47 1.07 -10.60
C LEU A 92 1.45 1.93 -9.82
N VAL A 93 1.19 2.05 -8.52
CA VAL A 93 1.97 2.88 -7.61
C VAL A 93 2.27 2.13 -6.31
N THR A 94 3.11 2.71 -5.47
CA THR A 94 3.38 2.20 -4.13
C THR A 94 2.83 3.18 -3.10
N PHE A 95 2.00 2.69 -2.19
CA PHE A 95 1.48 3.44 -1.05
C PHE A 95 2.24 3.06 0.23
N PHE A 96 2.91 4.01 0.86
CA PHE A 96 3.48 3.87 2.20
C PHE A 96 2.46 4.38 3.22
N VAL A 97 1.75 3.44 3.85
CA VAL A 97 0.58 3.75 4.66
C VAL A 97 0.91 3.93 6.13
N VAL A 98 0.25 4.88 6.78
CA VAL A 98 0.32 5.12 8.22
C VAL A 98 -0.60 4.14 8.94
N GLY A 99 -0.06 3.32 9.84
CA GLY A 99 -0.75 2.18 10.43
C GLY A 99 -2.07 2.54 11.15
N ASN A 100 -2.11 3.65 11.87
CA ASN A 100 -3.33 4.08 12.58
C ASN A 100 -4.47 4.54 11.64
N ARG A 101 -4.20 4.71 10.34
CA ARG A 101 -5.20 5.04 9.33
C ARG A 101 -5.80 3.80 8.68
N VAL A 102 -5.09 2.67 8.71
CA VAL A 102 -5.46 1.45 8.00
C VAL A 102 -6.88 1.00 8.36
N LYS A 103 -7.22 0.93 9.65
CA LYS A 103 -8.55 0.48 10.11
C LYS A 103 -9.68 1.36 9.56
N LYS A 104 -9.49 2.68 9.51
CA LYS A 104 -10.50 3.62 9.03
C LYS A 104 -10.75 3.49 7.52
N TYR A 105 -9.72 3.12 6.74
CA TYR A 105 -9.76 3.04 5.29
C TYR A 105 -9.50 1.62 4.76
N GLU A 106 -9.88 0.62 5.54
CA GLU A 106 -9.64 -0.80 5.27
C GLU A 106 -10.10 -1.23 3.87
N ASP A 107 -11.34 -0.87 3.47
CA ASP A 107 -11.87 -1.20 2.16
C ASP A 107 -11.05 -0.59 1.01
N VAL A 108 -10.58 0.65 1.22
CA VAL A 108 -9.78 1.36 0.21
C VAL A 108 -8.41 0.72 0.07
N LEU A 109 -7.78 0.34 1.19
CA LEU A 109 -6.49 -0.34 1.18
C LEU A 109 -6.59 -1.71 0.51
N LYS A 110 -7.65 -2.45 0.83
CA LYS A 110 -7.95 -3.75 0.22
C LYS A 110 -8.15 -3.62 -1.30
N GLU A 111 -8.95 -2.64 -1.73
CA GLU A 111 -9.19 -2.36 -3.16
C GLU A 111 -7.88 -1.99 -3.87
N ALA A 112 -7.05 -1.11 -3.28
CA ALA A 112 -5.76 -0.70 -3.83
C ALA A 112 -4.82 -1.91 -4.03
N TYR A 113 -4.72 -2.78 -3.03
CA TYR A 113 -3.90 -3.99 -3.09
C TYR A 113 -4.40 -4.97 -4.16
N LEU A 114 -5.71 -5.25 -4.19
CA LEU A 114 -6.32 -6.16 -5.17
C LEU A 114 -6.15 -5.68 -6.62
N MET A 115 -6.10 -4.37 -6.84
CA MET A 115 -5.80 -3.77 -8.14
C MET A 115 -4.33 -3.89 -8.55
N GLY A 116 -3.45 -4.40 -7.68
CA GLY A 116 -2.03 -4.63 -7.95
C GLY A 116 -1.10 -3.52 -7.44
N ASN A 117 -1.62 -2.48 -6.77
CA ASN A 117 -0.73 -1.49 -6.14
C ASN A 117 0.02 -2.10 -4.97
N GLN A 118 1.25 -1.67 -4.75
CA GLN A 118 2.05 -2.14 -3.63
C GLN A 118 1.74 -1.35 -2.36
N ILE A 119 1.68 -2.07 -1.23
CA ILE A 119 1.51 -1.48 0.10
C ILE A 119 2.81 -1.63 0.87
N GLY A 120 3.36 -0.51 1.32
CA GLY A 120 4.52 -0.42 2.20
C GLY A 120 4.15 0.19 3.55
N SER A 121 5.04 0.05 4.53
CA SER A 121 4.88 0.61 5.89
C SER A 121 5.37 2.06 5.95
N HIS A 122 4.59 2.94 6.62
CA HIS A 122 5.01 4.32 6.94
C HIS A 122 4.95 4.59 8.44
N THR A 123 5.22 3.56 9.27
CA THR A 123 5.08 3.54 10.74
C THR A 123 3.64 3.71 11.22
N TYR A 124 3.39 3.48 12.52
CA TYR A 124 2.04 3.45 13.05
C TYR A 124 1.43 4.84 13.23
N SER A 125 2.20 5.76 13.79
CA SER A 125 1.72 7.10 14.16
C SER A 125 2.52 8.25 13.54
N HIS A 126 3.33 7.94 12.51
CA HIS A 126 4.13 8.93 11.77
C HIS A 126 5.11 9.70 12.66
N LYS A 127 5.66 9.08 13.72
CA LYS A 127 6.67 9.69 14.56
C LYS A 127 8.05 9.69 13.90
N ASN A 128 8.86 10.71 14.20
CA ASN A 128 10.26 10.68 13.82
C ASN A 128 11.01 9.63 14.66
N LEU A 129 11.41 8.54 14.03
CA LEU A 129 12.03 7.40 14.72
C LEU A 129 13.39 7.71 15.34
N LEU A 130 14.06 8.79 14.93
CA LEU A 130 15.33 9.19 15.53
C LEU A 130 15.20 9.57 17.01
N TYR A 131 14.03 10.00 17.45
CA TYR A 131 13.77 10.41 18.83
C TYR A 131 13.17 9.30 19.71
N LEU A 132 13.03 8.08 19.17
CA LEU A 132 12.45 6.96 19.88
C LEU A 132 13.51 5.98 20.37
N ASN A 133 13.22 5.30 21.47
CA ASN A 133 14.01 4.14 21.88
C ASN A 133 13.70 2.90 21.03
N GLU A 134 14.42 1.79 21.25
CA GLU A 134 14.30 0.58 20.39
C GLU A 134 12.93 -0.09 20.50
N GLU A 135 12.37 -0.15 21.71
CA GLU A 135 11.04 -0.71 21.95
C GLU A 135 9.95 0.10 21.23
N GLU A 136 10.04 1.42 21.32
CA GLU A 136 9.11 2.33 20.64
C GLU A 136 9.21 2.21 19.12
N ILE A 137 10.44 2.12 18.57
CA ILE A 137 10.65 1.91 17.13
C ILE A 137 10.03 0.58 16.69
N THR A 138 10.31 -0.51 17.41
CA THR A 138 9.75 -1.83 17.15
C THR A 138 8.23 -1.77 17.14
N LYS A 139 7.64 -1.14 18.15
CA LYS A 139 6.18 -0.98 18.29
C LYS A 139 5.54 -0.20 17.14
N GLU A 140 6.19 0.88 16.67
CA GLU A 140 5.73 1.67 15.52
C GLU A 140 5.71 0.83 14.23
N ILE A 141 6.71 -0.03 14.04
CA ILE A 141 6.84 -0.89 12.85
C ILE A 141 5.88 -2.07 12.92
N GLU A 142 5.89 -2.82 14.02
CA GLU A 142 5.10 -4.05 14.16
C GLU A 142 3.60 -3.78 14.13
N LYS A 143 3.14 -2.75 14.84
CA LYS A 143 1.72 -2.35 14.81
C LYS A 143 1.24 -1.99 13.40
N THR A 144 2.12 -1.37 12.59
CA THR A 144 1.77 -1.06 11.20
C THR A 144 1.70 -2.32 10.36
N ASN A 145 2.70 -3.20 10.51
CA ASN A 145 2.75 -4.45 9.77
C ASN A 145 1.56 -5.35 10.11
N GLU A 146 1.14 -5.39 11.37
CA GLU A 146 -0.03 -6.12 11.83
C GLU A 146 -1.33 -5.49 11.29
N ALA A 147 -1.47 -4.16 11.36
CA ALA A 147 -2.63 -3.47 10.81
C ALA A 147 -2.80 -3.74 9.30
N ILE A 148 -1.70 -3.72 8.54
CA ILE A 148 -1.71 -4.05 7.11
C ILE A 148 -2.06 -5.54 6.91
N TYR A 149 -1.42 -6.43 7.66
CA TYR A 149 -1.67 -7.88 7.57
C TYR A 149 -3.13 -8.23 7.80
N ASN A 150 -3.77 -7.62 8.80
CA ASN A 150 -5.19 -7.86 9.13
C ASN A 150 -6.15 -7.45 8.00
N VAL A 151 -5.71 -6.61 7.05
CA VAL A 151 -6.55 -6.16 5.92
C VAL A 151 -6.27 -6.95 4.65
N ILE A 152 -4.99 -7.20 4.33
CA ILE A 152 -4.60 -7.78 3.04
C ILE A 152 -4.00 -9.19 3.14
N GLY A 153 -3.86 -9.74 4.36
CA GLY A 153 -3.35 -11.09 4.59
C GLY A 153 -1.84 -11.27 4.35
N THR A 154 -1.10 -10.18 4.12
CA THR A 154 0.35 -10.22 3.96
C THR A 154 1.02 -9.02 4.62
N LYS A 155 2.23 -9.23 5.19
CA LYS A 155 3.02 -8.14 5.78
C LYS A 155 3.78 -7.38 4.69
N PRO A 156 3.96 -6.05 4.82
CA PRO A 156 4.76 -5.28 3.89
C PRO A 156 6.24 -5.70 3.95
N THR A 157 6.91 -5.71 2.81
CA THR A 157 8.35 -6.04 2.69
C THR A 157 9.23 -4.80 2.66
N ILE A 158 8.62 -3.64 2.43
CA ILE A 158 9.28 -2.33 2.30
C ILE A 158 8.74 -1.34 3.32
N ILE A 159 9.62 -0.45 3.75
CA ILE A 159 9.30 0.64 4.68
C ILE A 159 9.86 1.96 4.17
N ARG A 160 9.12 3.02 4.37
CA ARG A 160 9.60 4.40 4.30
C ARG A 160 9.43 5.04 5.67
N VAL A 161 10.54 5.45 6.28
CA VAL A 161 10.49 6.11 7.58
C VAL A 161 10.00 7.55 7.44
N PRO A 162 9.20 8.07 8.39
CA PRO A 162 8.75 9.45 8.37
C PRO A 162 9.91 10.45 8.22
N TYR A 163 9.68 11.50 7.44
CA TYR A 163 10.65 12.57 7.16
C TYR A 163 11.92 12.11 6.43
N GLY A 164 12.00 10.83 6.00
CA GLY A 164 13.23 10.27 5.43
C GLY A 164 14.37 10.11 6.45
N ASN A 165 14.09 10.30 7.75
CA ASN A 165 15.09 10.29 8.82
C ASN A 165 15.44 8.86 9.23
N ILE A 166 16.54 8.35 8.68
CA ILE A 166 17.00 6.97 8.89
C ILE A 166 18.45 6.92 9.34
N ASN A 167 18.76 5.97 10.21
CA ASN A 167 20.13 5.65 10.62
C ASN A 167 20.35 4.12 10.66
N LYS A 168 21.57 3.68 11.00
CA LYS A 168 21.93 2.26 11.08
C LYS A 168 21.07 1.50 12.12
N LYS A 169 20.79 2.13 13.25
CA LYS A 169 19.96 1.54 14.32
C LYS A 169 18.54 1.23 13.82
N ILE A 170 17.89 2.21 13.19
CA ILE A 170 16.52 2.06 12.66
C ILE A 170 16.49 0.94 11.60
N ARG A 171 17.47 0.88 10.70
CA ARG A 171 17.56 -0.19 9.69
C ARG A 171 17.67 -1.58 10.33
N SER A 172 18.50 -1.72 11.35
CA SER A 172 18.69 -2.99 12.06
C SER A 172 17.42 -3.46 12.74
N ILE A 173 16.70 -2.55 13.42
CA ILE A 173 15.46 -2.87 14.14
C ILE A 173 14.34 -3.24 13.17
N SER A 174 14.14 -2.49 12.10
CA SER A 174 13.04 -2.71 11.17
C SER A 174 13.15 -4.03 10.41
N ASN A 175 14.37 -4.45 10.11
CA ASN A 175 14.66 -5.64 9.29
C ASN A 175 13.87 -5.69 7.96
N MET A 176 13.57 -4.51 7.39
CA MET A 176 12.83 -4.33 6.13
C MET A 176 13.70 -3.66 5.07
N ASN A 177 13.24 -3.62 3.82
CA ASN A 177 13.90 -2.83 2.77
C ASN A 177 13.48 -1.37 2.86
N HIS A 178 14.47 -0.47 2.95
CA HIS A 178 14.23 0.97 3.14
C HIS A 178 14.22 1.70 1.80
N ILE A 179 13.07 2.25 1.45
CA ILE A 179 12.84 2.97 0.20
C ILE A 179 12.56 4.45 0.51
N LEU A 180 13.46 5.32 0.11
CA LEU A 180 13.27 6.76 0.11
C LEU A 180 12.92 7.25 -1.31
N TRP A 181 13.40 8.42 -1.72
CA TRP A 181 13.11 9.05 -3.00
C TRP A 181 14.30 9.88 -3.48
N ASN A 182 14.38 10.09 -4.76
CA ASN A 182 15.33 11.03 -5.37
C ASN A 182 14.64 12.24 -5.99
N VAL A 183 13.30 12.24 -6.07
CA VAL A 183 12.51 13.38 -6.53
C VAL A 183 11.45 13.71 -5.48
N ASP A 184 11.55 14.89 -4.86
CA ASP A 184 10.54 15.46 -3.96
C ASP A 184 9.75 16.52 -4.74
N THR A 185 8.46 16.28 -4.94
CA THR A 185 7.58 17.23 -5.64
C THR A 185 7.19 18.44 -4.79
N LEU A 186 7.49 18.39 -3.48
CA LEU A 186 7.07 19.38 -2.49
C LEU A 186 5.55 19.65 -2.50
N ASP A 187 4.76 18.62 -2.84
CA ASP A 187 3.31 18.69 -2.90
C ASP A 187 2.68 19.01 -1.54
N TRP A 188 3.27 18.49 -0.47
CA TRP A 188 2.92 18.73 0.92
C TRP A 188 3.04 20.22 1.29
N LYS A 189 4.00 20.92 0.70
CA LYS A 189 4.29 22.34 0.97
C LYS A 189 3.40 23.27 0.16
N TYR A 190 3.32 23.03 -1.15
CA TYR A 190 2.71 24.00 -2.06
C TYR A 190 1.24 23.71 -2.40
N LYS A 191 0.78 22.47 -2.24
CA LYS A 191 -0.60 22.03 -2.50
C LYS A 191 -1.18 22.56 -3.81
N ASN A 192 -0.39 22.50 -4.89
CA ASN A 192 -0.72 23.04 -6.19
C ASN A 192 -0.53 21.99 -7.30
N SER A 193 -1.62 21.61 -7.98
CA SER A 193 -1.62 20.53 -8.97
C SER A 193 -0.71 20.82 -10.18
N ASN A 194 -0.65 22.09 -10.65
CA ASN A 194 0.20 22.44 -11.78
C ASN A 194 1.69 22.38 -11.42
N ARG A 195 2.04 22.72 -10.18
CA ARG A 195 3.40 22.57 -9.68
C ARG A 195 3.78 21.11 -9.59
N VAL A 196 2.94 20.26 -8.98
CA VAL A 196 3.16 18.81 -8.88
C VAL A 196 3.39 18.23 -10.29
N TYR A 197 2.51 18.55 -11.24
CA TYR A 197 2.67 18.14 -12.63
C TYR A 197 4.03 18.57 -13.20
N LYS A 198 4.40 19.85 -13.08
CA LYS A 198 5.67 20.39 -13.62
C LYS A 198 6.89 19.74 -12.98
N GLU A 199 6.88 19.50 -11.66
CA GLU A 199 8.00 18.86 -10.96
C GLU A 199 8.16 17.39 -11.42
N ILE A 200 7.07 16.64 -11.59
CA ILE A 200 7.14 15.28 -12.13
C ILE A 200 7.70 15.26 -13.54
N ILE A 201 7.16 16.10 -14.45
CA ILE A 201 7.62 16.18 -15.85
C ILE A 201 9.11 16.58 -15.94
N LYS A 202 9.51 17.59 -15.19
CA LYS A 202 10.88 18.10 -15.17
C LYS A 202 11.92 17.07 -14.74
N HIS A 203 11.52 16.19 -13.79
CA HIS A 203 12.43 15.22 -13.20
C HIS A 203 12.10 13.78 -13.61
N ALA A 204 11.33 13.60 -14.70
CA ALA A 204 11.01 12.28 -15.23
C ALA A 204 12.26 11.61 -15.82
N GLU A 205 12.71 10.54 -15.18
CA GLU A 205 13.88 9.77 -15.60
C GLU A 205 13.68 8.29 -15.25
N ASP A 206 14.22 7.40 -16.07
CA ASP A 206 14.13 5.97 -15.85
C ASP A 206 14.76 5.57 -14.51
N GLY A 207 14.02 4.83 -13.69
CA GLY A 207 14.45 4.37 -12.37
C GLY A 207 14.20 5.35 -11.23
N ASN A 208 13.60 6.53 -11.48
CA ASN A 208 13.31 7.48 -10.42
C ASN A 208 12.18 7.00 -9.49
N ILE A 209 12.36 7.32 -8.21
CA ILE A 209 11.35 7.18 -7.15
C ILE A 209 10.89 8.59 -6.78
N ILE A 210 9.60 8.86 -6.97
CA ILE A 210 9.00 10.18 -6.76
C ILE A 210 8.15 10.17 -5.49
N LEU A 211 8.43 11.09 -4.57
CA LEU A 211 7.66 11.31 -3.35
C LEU A 211 6.44 12.20 -3.61
N LEU A 212 5.31 11.73 -3.13
CA LEU A 212 4.00 12.37 -3.20
C LEU A 212 3.16 12.00 -1.97
N HIS A 213 2.01 12.65 -1.81
CA HIS A 213 1.06 12.35 -0.72
C HIS A 213 -0.37 12.34 -1.28
N ASP A 214 -1.06 11.19 -1.22
CA ASP A 214 -2.44 11.03 -1.71
C ASP A 214 -3.50 11.64 -0.79
N ILE A 215 -3.09 12.13 0.37
CA ILE A 215 -3.95 12.90 1.27
C ILE A 215 -4.33 14.27 0.69
N PHE A 216 -3.61 14.76 -0.32
CA PHE A 216 -3.90 16.04 -0.99
C PHE A 216 -4.53 15.80 -2.37
N LYS A 217 -5.75 16.29 -2.58
CA LYS A 217 -6.42 16.25 -3.89
C LYS A 217 -5.62 16.93 -5.00
N THR A 218 -4.85 17.95 -4.65
CA THR A 218 -3.96 18.65 -5.59
C THR A 218 -2.83 17.77 -6.09
N SER A 219 -2.27 16.90 -5.24
CA SER A 219 -1.25 15.92 -5.63
C SER A 219 -1.84 14.90 -6.60
N VAL A 220 -2.98 14.31 -6.26
CA VAL A 220 -3.69 13.36 -7.12
C VAL A 220 -3.95 13.96 -8.51
N ASN A 221 -4.50 15.18 -8.59
CA ASN A 221 -4.79 15.83 -9.86
C ASN A 221 -3.53 16.13 -10.69
N GLY A 222 -2.44 16.55 -10.04
CA GLY A 222 -1.16 16.83 -10.71
C GLY A 222 -0.53 15.56 -11.26
N VAL A 223 -0.56 14.50 -10.48
CA VAL A 223 -0.04 13.16 -10.86
C VAL A 223 -0.78 12.59 -12.05
N LEU A 224 -2.12 12.61 -12.05
CA LEU A 224 -2.91 12.06 -13.16
C LEU A 224 -2.57 12.75 -14.50
N LYS A 225 -2.39 14.07 -14.50
CA LYS A 225 -1.93 14.81 -15.67
C LYS A 225 -0.52 14.40 -16.11
N ALA A 226 0.39 14.20 -15.14
CA ALA A 226 1.76 13.79 -15.44
C ALA A 226 1.81 12.37 -16.02
N ILE A 227 1.00 11.45 -15.50
CA ILE A 227 0.88 10.09 -16.03
C ILE A 227 0.44 10.15 -17.52
N ASP A 228 -0.64 10.90 -17.82
CA ASP A 228 -1.18 11.00 -19.16
C ASP A 228 -0.14 11.55 -20.16
N GLU A 229 0.69 12.51 -19.74
CA GLU A 229 1.75 13.10 -20.58
C GLU A 229 2.95 12.18 -20.75
N LEU A 230 3.45 11.60 -19.64
CA LEU A 230 4.65 10.76 -19.66
C LEU A 230 4.43 9.42 -20.36
N LYS A 231 3.20 8.88 -20.33
CA LYS A 231 2.87 7.68 -21.13
C LYS A 231 3.02 7.95 -22.63
N LYS A 232 2.67 9.13 -23.14
CA LYS A 232 2.90 9.51 -24.53
C LYS A 232 4.41 9.60 -24.88
N GLN A 233 5.25 9.87 -23.86
CA GLN A 233 6.71 9.91 -24.00
C GLN A 233 7.37 8.54 -23.77
N GLY A 234 6.58 7.46 -23.61
CA GLY A 234 7.05 6.08 -23.49
C GLY A 234 7.45 5.67 -22.08
N TYR A 235 7.08 6.44 -21.05
CA TYR A 235 7.25 6.05 -19.65
C TYR A 235 6.13 5.12 -19.20
N GLU A 236 6.49 4.19 -18.31
CA GLU A 236 5.54 3.30 -17.64
C GLU A 236 5.65 3.46 -16.12
N PHE A 237 4.50 3.31 -15.46
CA PHE A 237 4.38 3.50 -14.02
C PHE A 237 4.22 2.15 -13.35
N VAL A 238 5.16 1.85 -12.46
CA VAL A 238 5.31 0.54 -11.83
C VAL A 238 5.45 0.68 -10.32
N THR A 239 5.11 -0.38 -9.59
CA THR A 239 5.41 -0.45 -8.15
C THR A 239 6.92 -0.58 -7.91
N ILE A 240 7.36 -0.37 -6.67
CA ILE A 240 8.77 -0.61 -6.29
C ILE A 240 9.16 -2.06 -6.57
N ASP A 241 8.33 -3.05 -6.20
CA ASP A 241 8.64 -4.46 -6.43
C ASP A 241 8.72 -4.79 -7.93
N GLU A 242 7.81 -4.25 -8.75
CA GLU A 242 7.89 -4.43 -10.20
C GLU A 242 9.15 -3.79 -10.80
N MET A 243 9.53 -2.60 -10.35
CA MET A 243 10.75 -1.93 -10.80
C MET A 243 12.01 -2.72 -10.43
N VAL A 244 12.10 -3.19 -9.19
CA VAL A 244 13.19 -4.04 -8.69
C VAL A 244 13.32 -5.33 -9.53
N TYR A 245 12.18 -5.98 -9.81
CA TYR A 245 12.14 -7.17 -10.66
C TYR A 245 12.60 -6.87 -12.10
N LEU A 246 12.03 -5.83 -12.74
CA LEU A 246 12.32 -5.47 -14.13
C LEU A 246 13.76 -5.03 -14.36
N LYS A 247 14.37 -4.42 -13.35
CA LYS A 247 15.78 -3.99 -13.37
C LYS A 247 16.76 -5.05 -12.82
N ASN A 248 16.24 -6.24 -12.46
CA ASN A 248 17.04 -7.34 -11.91
C ASN A 248 17.89 -6.92 -10.70
N ILE A 249 17.29 -6.14 -9.79
CA ILE A 249 17.97 -5.65 -8.58
C ILE A 249 17.67 -6.58 -7.41
N LYS A 250 18.69 -6.92 -6.64
CA LYS A 250 18.55 -7.63 -5.37
C LYS A 250 18.62 -6.60 -4.23
N LEU A 251 17.51 -6.43 -3.52
CA LEU A 251 17.46 -5.54 -2.36
C LEU A 251 18.24 -6.11 -1.19
N ASP A 252 18.90 -5.21 -0.45
CA ASP A 252 19.68 -5.47 0.76
C ASP A 252 19.14 -4.60 1.89
N LYS A 253 18.63 -5.22 2.95
CA LYS A 253 18.03 -4.55 4.10
C LYS A 253 18.99 -3.64 4.87
N SER A 254 20.30 -3.81 4.69
CA SER A 254 21.31 -2.93 5.26
C SER A 254 21.45 -1.59 4.51
N LYS A 255 20.85 -1.48 3.32
CA LYS A 255 20.91 -0.31 2.45
C LYS A 255 19.62 0.50 2.46
N THR A 256 19.71 1.72 1.96
CA THR A 256 18.58 2.62 1.69
C THR A 256 18.61 2.97 0.21
N TYR A 257 17.47 2.84 -0.44
CA TYR A 257 17.33 3.07 -1.87
C TYR A 257 16.60 4.36 -2.15
N PHE A 258 17.16 5.19 -3.03
CA PHE A 258 16.60 6.48 -3.42
C PHE A 258 16.12 6.48 -4.87
N ASN A 259 16.63 5.58 -5.68
CA ASN A 259 16.26 5.32 -7.08
C ASN A 259 16.76 3.92 -7.48
N PHE A 260 16.43 3.53 -8.71
CA PHE A 260 16.85 2.27 -9.32
C PHE A 260 17.38 2.51 -10.76
N LYS A 261 18.30 3.48 -10.89
CA LYS A 261 18.99 3.78 -12.16
C LYS A 261 20.01 2.73 -12.53
#